data_d0b845b5b448f91523f0b5ddcb163acb
#
_entry.id   d0b845b5b448f91523f0b5ddcb163acb
#
_cell.length_a   1.000
_cell.length_b   1.000
_cell.length_c   1.000
_cell.angle_alpha   90.00
_cell.angle_beta   90.00
_cell.angle_gamma   90.00
#
_symmetry.space_group_name_H-M   'P 1'
#
loop_
_entity.id
_entity.type
_entity.pdbx_description
1 polymer ?
#
loop_
_entity_poly.entity_id
_entity_poly.type
_entity_poly.pdbx_seq_one_letter_code
_entity_poly.pdbx_strand_id
1 'polypeptide(L)'
;MGNRKLAYMIFVTMKCNFRCSYCYEGIEKETGSMNIDIADKVIAFILTNSDFDKIDEIEIAFHGGEPLLNFDIIKYIILKLNRSVIDKKVSIYYHITSNASLLNSEIIEFIAKYIQDISVSIDGRRETNDRYRKDYMGKGTHELVVGKIKALLKRRPYISARMTVNSSELLELIKDIEYLLSIGFKSIIPVINIWDKNWNEQTVKGIAVINNYIRENYSSEVSSILNPSKSILKCLGGENSFSIDSLGNIYPCTFSVGDSELCCGNVFSGLNKNMINRINIIKNTSIDECRGCAIYDCCKTIRCKFVNKKFNGDYTAPIPLLCNLENLAFNN
;
A
#
# COMPACT_ATOMS: atom_id res chain seq x y z
N MET A 1 -26.62 -3.09 9.22
CA MET A 1 -25.45 -3.28 10.11
C MET A 1 -24.22 -3.17 9.22
N GLY A 2 -23.30 -2.23 9.49
CA GLY A 2 -22.10 -2.09 8.65
C GLY A 2 -21.19 -3.30 8.83
N ASN A 3 -20.66 -3.81 7.72
CA ASN A 3 -19.68 -4.90 7.68
C ASN A 3 -18.48 -4.54 8.57
N ARG A 4 -18.27 -5.26 9.67
CA ARG A 4 -17.15 -5.00 10.57
C ARG A 4 -15.92 -5.72 10.06
N LYS A 5 -14.89 -4.95 9.74
CA LYS A 5 -13.69 -5.40 9.04
C LYS A 5 -12.45 -5.16 9.88
N LEU A 6 -11.56 -6.15 9.92
CA LEU A 6 -10.19 -6.03 10.42
C LEU A 6 -9.21 -6.13 9.26
N ALA A 7 -8.15 -5.34 9.28
CA ALA A 7 -7.13 -5.33 8.25
C ALA A 7 -5.73 -5.55 8.85
N TYR A 8 -4.98 -6.48 8.26
CA TYR A 8 -3.62 -6.78 8.65
C TYR A 8 -2.69 -6.65 7.45
N MET A 9 -1.66 -5.80 7.58
CA MET A 9 -0.58 -5.69 6.62
C MET A 9 0.62 -6.47 7.14
N ILE A 10 0.98 -7.57 6.49
CA ILE A 10 2.03 -8.48 6.96
C ILE A 10 3.28 -8.30 6.09
N PHE A 11 4.35 -7.78 6.68
CA PHE A 11 5.67 -7.67 6.07
C PHE A 11 6.40 -8.99 6.27
N VAL A 12 6.21 -9.93 5.37
CA VAL A 12 6.84 -11.25 5.47
C VAL A 12 8.35 -11.19 5.33
N THR A 13 8.88 -10.09 4.77
CA THR A 13 10.31 -9.80 4.70
C THR A 13 10.53 -8.30 4.53
N MET A 14 11.63 -7.78 5.09
CA MET A 14 12.08 -6.41 4.84
C MET A 14 13.05 -6.34 3.65
N LYS A 15 13.51 -7.49 3.12
CA LYS A 15 14.39 -7.56 1.96
C LYS A 15 13.66 -7.20 0.67
N CYS A 16 14.38 -6.55 -0.24
CA CYS A 16 13.94 -6.33 -1.61
C CYS A 16 15.10 -6.59 -2.58
N ASN A 17 14.80 -7.19 -3.71
CA ASN A 17 15.76 -7.38 -4.79
C ASN A 17 15.84 -6.18 -5.75
N PHE A 18 15.03 -5.13 -5.52
CA PHE A 18 15.11 -3.85 -6.23
C PHE A 18 15.60 -2.72 -5.30
N ARG A 19 16.09 -1.63 -5.93
CA ARG A 19 16.55 -0.39 -5.29
C ARG A 19 15.88 0.79 -5.98
N CYS A 20 14.54 0.84 -5.91
CA CYS A 20 13.77 1.93 -6.50
C CYS A 20 14.10 3.24 -5.79
N SER A 21 14.47 4.28 -6.54
CA SER A 21 14.95 5.54 -5.96
C SER A 21 13.90 6.33 -5.18
N TYR A 22 12.61 6.10 -5.45
CA TYR A 22 11.49 6.72 -4.74
C TYR A 22 10.90 5.85 -3.62
N CYS A 23 11.55 4.73 -3.26
CA CYS A 23 10.98 3.82 -2.28
C CYS A 23 10.83 4.48 -0.90
N TYR A 24 9.61 4.57 -0.40
CA TYR A 24 9.32 5.18 0.91
C TYR A 24 9.92 4.42 2.11
N GLU A 25 10.31 3.17 1.91
CA GLU A 25 11.04 2.36 2.89
C GLU A 25 12.56 2.61 2.86
N GLY A 26 13.03 3.50 1.98
CA GLY A 26 14.44 3.76 1.76
C GLY A 26 15.07 2.89 0.68
N ILE A 27 16.24 3.31 0.19
CA ILE A 27 17.02 2.59 -0.82
C ILE A 27 17.73 1.40 -0.18
N GLU A 28 18.32 1.60 0.98
CA GLU A 28 18.89 0.53 1.78
C GLU A 28 17.80 -0.27 2.47
N LYS A 29 17.85 -1.58 2.29
CA LYS A 29 16.82 -2.49 2.79
C LYS A 29 17.31 -3.22 4.03
N GLU A 30 16.45 -3.25 5.04
CA GLU A 30 16.65 -4.13 6.18
C GLU A 30 16.72 -5.60 5.74
N THR A 31 17.33 -6.45 6.55
CA THR A 31 17.62 -7.85 6.18
C THR A 31 16.66 -8.86 6.80
N GLY A 32 15.70 -8.42 7.62
CA GLY A 32 14.77 -9.29 8.32
C GLY A 32 13.84 -10.08 7.39
N SER A 33 13.63 -11.35 7.70
CA SER A 33 12.62 -12.20 7.05
C SER A 33 11.90 -13.02 8.11
N MET A 34 10.58 -13.11 7.97
CA MET A 34 9.73 -13.92 8.86
C MET A 34 10.06 -15.40 8.72
N ASN A 35 10.19 -16.09 9.82
CA ASN A 35 10.29 -17.54 9.87
C ASN A 35 8.93 -18.16 10.25
N ILE A 36 8.87 -19.50 10.29
CA ILE A 36 7.63 -20.24 10.59
C ILE A 36 7.14 -19.94 12.02
N ASP A 37 8.04 -19.82 13.00
CA ASP A 37 7.65 -19.56 14.39
C ASP A 37 6.97 -18.18 14.52
N ILE A 38 7.52 -17.16 13.85
CA ILE A 38 6.90 -15.83 13.81
C ILE A 38 5.57 -15.89 13.06
N ALA A 39 5.50 -16.60 11.92
CA ALA A 39 4.28 -16.75 11.16
C ALA A 39 3.16 -17.42 11.98
N ASP A 40 3.50 -18.41 12.80
CA ASP A 40 2.57 -19.06 13.73
C ASP A 40 2.03 -18.08 14.78
N LYS A 41 2.89 -17.22 15.30
CA LYS A 41 2.47 -16.18 16.26
C LYS A 41 1.62 -15.10 15.58
N VAL A 42 1.93 -14.73 14.34
CA VAL A 42 1.09 -13.82 13.54
C VAL A 42 -0.30 -14.42 13.34
N ILE A 43 -0.39 -15.68 12.95
CA ILE A 43 -1.67 -16.38 12.78
C ILE A 43 -2.43 -16.41 14.11
N ALA A 44 -1.78 -16.81 15.21
CA ALA A 44 -2.38 -16.83 16.54
C ALA A 44 -2.88 -15.44 16.96
N PHE A 45 -2.09 -14.39 16.73
CA PHE A 45 -2.47 -13.01 17.01
C PHE A 45 -3.71 -12.60 16.20
N ILE A 46 -3.75 -12.86 14.90
CA ILE A 46 -4.92 -12.57 14.06
C ILE A 46 -6.16 -13.26 14.61
N LEU A 47 -6.07 -14.56 14.91
CA LEU A 47 -7.20 -15.34 15.40
C LEU A 47 -7.70 -14.90 16.78
N THR A 48 -6.79 -14.51 17.69
CA THR A 48 -7.17 -14.07 19.04
C THR A 48 -7.61 -12.61 19.09
N ASN A 49 -7.07 -11.76 18.21
CA ASN A 49 -7.46 -10.35 18.12
C ASN A 49 -8.77 -10.16 17.35
N SER A 50 -9.25 -11.20 16.66
CA SER A 50 -10.48 -11.18 15.87
C SER A 50 -11.64 -11.76 16.69
N ASP A 51 -12.58 -10.89 17.09
CA ASP A 51 -13.85 -11.32 17.68
C ASP A 51 -14.79 -11.75 16.55
N PHE A 52 -14.79 -13.05 16.22
CA PHE A 52 -15.52 -13.63 15.09
C PHE A 52 -17.04 -13.47 15.21
N ASP A 53 -17.58 -13.17 16.39
CA ASP A 53 -18.99 -12.86 16.57
C ASP A 53 -19.32 -11.42 16.19
N LYS A 54 -18.30 -10.58 16.06
CA LYS A 54 -18.42 -9.15 15.77
C LYS A 54 -17.86 -8.72 14.43
N ILE A 55 -17.11 -9.56 13.72
CA ILE A 55 -16.50 -9.23 12.44
C ILE A 55 -17.05 -10.14 11.34
N ASP A 56 -17.18 -9.58 10.15
CA ASP A 56 -17.64 -10.30 8.97
C ASP A 56 -16.48 -10.58 8.00
N GLU A 57 -15.40 -9.79 8.12
CA GLU A 57 -14.31 -9.81 7.15
C GLU A 57 -12.95 -9.54 7.79
N ILE A 58 -11.94 -10.30 7.37
CA ILE A 58 -10.53 -10.06 7.64
C ILE A 58 -9.82 -9.80 6.32
N GLU A 59 -9.18 -8.66 6.18
CA GLU A 59 -8.26 -8.38 5.09
C GLU A 59 -6.82 -8.65 5.51
N ILE A 60 -6.08 -9.37 4.68
CA ILE A 60 -4.66 -9.64 4.85
C ILE A 60 -3.92 -9.21 3.60
N ALA A 61 -3.10 -8.17 3.73
CA ALA A 61 -2.24 -7.71 2.66
C ALA A 61 -0.79 -8.14 2.92
N PHE A 62 -0.24 -8.93 2.02
CA PHE A 62 1.18 -9.29 2.07
C PHE A 62 2.02 -8.17 1.49
N HIS A 63 2.96 -7.72 2.29
CA HIS A 63 3.84 -6.61 2.03
C HIS A 63 5.28 -6.95 2.41
N GLY A 64 6.17 -5.98 2.28
CA GLY A 64 7.58 -6.09 2.62
C GLY A 64 8.41 -5.23 1.68
N GLY A 65 9.70 -5.47 1.61
CA GLY A 65 10.49 -4.98 0.50
C GLY A 65 10.01 -5.58 -0.81
N GLU A 66 10.13 -6.92 -0.97
CA GLU A 66 9.45 -7.70 -2.00
C GLU A 66 8.89 -8.98 -1.35
N PRO A 67 7.57 -9.12 -1.21
CA PRO A 67 6.96 -10.22 -0.45
C PRO A 67 7.25 -11.60 -1.06
N LEU A 68 7.40 -11.70 -2.38
CA LEU A 68 7.68 -12.98 -3.05
C LEU A 68 9.09 -13.53 -2.75
N LEU A 69 9.98 -12.77 -2.11
CA LEU A 69 11.24 -13.30 -1.57
C LEU A 69 11.00 -14.27 -0.39
N ASN A 70 9.83 -14.22 0.22
CA ASN A 70 9.45 -15.12 1.31
C ASN A 70 8.10 -15.82 0.99
N PHE A 71 7.98 -16.31 -0.23
CA PHE A 71 6.73 -16.88 -0.76
C PHE A 71 6.24 -18.09 0.03
N ASP A 72 7.13 -18.91 0.55
CA ASP A 72 6.76 -20.10 1.34
C ASP A 72 6.04 -19.72 2.63
N ILE A 73 6.42 -18.61 3.27
CA ILE A 73 5.72 -18.07 4.44
C ILE A 73 4.33 -17.54 4.05
N ILE A 74 4.20 -16.89 2.89
CA ILE A 74 2.88 -16.47 2.37
C ILE A 74 1.97 -17.68 2.19
N LYS A 75 2.46 -18.74 1.52
CA LYS A 75 1.71 -19.99 1.35
C LYS A 75 1.29 -20.59 2.69
N TYR A 76 2.23 -20.64 3.63
CA TYR A 76 1.99 -21.18 4.96
C TYR A 76 0.87 -20.42 5.69
N ILE A 77 0.95 -19.10 5.75
CA ILE A 77 -0.04 -18.25 6.42
C ILE A 77 -1.41 -18.42 5.80
N ILE A 78 -1.54 -18.35 4.47
CA ILE A 78 -2.82 -18.48 3.75
C ILE A 78 -3.45 -19.84 4.05
N LEU A 79 -2.71 -20.93 3.87
CA LEU A 79 -3.26 -22.27 4.03
C LEU A 79 -3.66 -22.55 5.48
N LYS A 80 -2.89 -22.07 6.46
CA LYS A 80 -3.17 -22.28 7.87
C LYS A 80 -4.35 -21.43 8.35
N LEU A 81 -4.44 -20.17 7.96
CA LEU A 81 -5.57 -19.29 8.28
C LEU A 81 -6.88 -19.84 7.68
N ASN A 82 -6.88 -20.21 6.41
CA ASN A 82 -8.08 -20.78 5.77
C ASN A 82 -8.59 -22.03 6.50
N ARG A 83 -7.70 -22.90 6.99
CA ARG A 83 -8.09 -24.06 7.81
C ARG A 83 -8.65 -23.63 9.17
N SER A 84 -8.09 -22.60 9.79
CA SER A 84 -8.48 -22.14 11.13
C SER A 84 -9.84 -21.46 11.17
N VAL A 85 -10.35 -20.95 10.05
CA VAL A 85 -11.63 -20.24 9.97
C VAL A 85 -12.71 -21.00 9.19
N ILE A 86 -12.46 -22.27 8.81
CA ILE A 86 -13.37 -23.03 7.95
C ILE A 86 -14.81 -23.12 8.51
N ASP A 87 -14.93 -23.20 9.84
CA ASP A 87 -16.21 -23.29 10.54
C ASP A 87 -16.67 -21.93 11.10
N LYS A 88 -16.04 -20.82 10.71
CA LYS A 88 -16.39 -19.47 11.16
C LYS A 88 -17.20 -18.74 10.10
N LYS A 89 -18.10 -17.87 10.55
CA LYS A 89 -18.86 -16.97 9.67
C LYS A 89 -18.04 -15.70 9.32
N VAL A 90 -16.80 -15.88 8.89
CA VAL A 90 -15.91 -14.80 8.51
C VAL A 90 -15.28 -15.11 7.17
N SER A 91 -15.17 -14.10 6.33
CA SER A 91 -14.44 -14.18 5.06
C SER A 91 -13.02 -13.61 5.22
N ILE A 92 -12.02 -14.28 4.62
CA ILE A 92 -10.67 -13.72 4.54
C ILE A 92 -10.39 -13.31 3.10
N TYR A 93 -9.97 -12.06 2.91
CA TYR A 93 -9.52 -11.51 1.63
C TYR A 93 -8.02 -11.29 1.66
N TYR A 94 -7.32 -11.86 0.69
CA TYR A 94 -5.88 -11.73 0.57
C TYR A 94 -5.52 -10.76 -0.54
N HIS A 95 -4.56 -9.89 -0.24
CA HIS A 95 -4.00 -8.91 -1.15
C HIS A 95 -2.49 -9.08 -1.23
N ILE A 96 -1.89 -8.79 -2.39
CA ILE A 96 -0.45 -8.74 -2.55
C ILE A 96 -0.05 -7.60 -3.49
N THR A 97 1.02 -6.90 -3.12
CA THR A 97 1.69 -5.96 -4.03
C THR A 97 3.12 -6.46 -4.26
N SER A 98 3.49 -6.70 -5.51
CA SER A 98 4.79 -7.26 -5.88
C SER A 98 5.43 -6.48 -7.02
N ASN A 99 6.76 -6.48 -7.07
CA ASN A 99 7.52 -6.00 -8.22
C ASN A 99 7.54 -6.98 -9.41
N ALA A 100 6.86 -8.13 -9.28
CA ALA A 100 6.69 -9.17 -10.29
C ALA A 100 7.98 -9.89 -10.73
N SER A 101 9.15 -9.53 -10.23
CA SER A 101 10.43 -10.10 -10.70
C SER A 101 10.62 -11.58 -10.39
N LEU A 102 9.92 -12.10 -9.38
CA LEU A 102 10.02 -13.49 -8.93
C LEU A 102 8.88 -14.38 -9.42
N LEU A 103 7.93 -13.83 -10.19
CA LEU A 103 6.84 -14.62 -10.73
C LEU A 103 7.38 -15.78 -11.60
N ASN A 104 6.85 -16.95 -11.34
CA ASN A 104 7.01 -18.19 -12.10
C ASN A 104 5.66 -18.92 -12.15
N SER A 105 5.58 -20.05 -12.81
CA SER A 105 4.33 -20.81 -12.98
C SER A 105 3.72 -21.24 -11.63
N GLU A 106 4.52 -21.70 -10.67
CA GLU A 106 4.05 -22.09 -9.34
C GLU A 106 3.41 -20.92 -8.60
N ILE A 107 4.13 -19.79 -8.54
CA ILE A 107 3.67 -18.57 -7.85
C ILE A 107 2.40 -18.03 -8.52
N ILE A 108 2.36 -17.99 -9.85
CA ILE A 108 1.19 -17.51 -10.60
C ILE A 108 -0.04 -18.36 -10.29
N GLU A 109 0.06 -19.71 -10.32
CA GLU A 109 -1.07 -20.59 -10.02
C GLU A 109 -1.54 -20.45 -8.57
N PHE A 110 -0.62 -20.33 -7.61
CA PHE A 110 -0.98 -20.14 -6.21
C PHE A 110 -1.68 -18.80 -5.98
N ILE A 111 -1.10 -17.70 -6.49
CA ILE A 111 -1.68 -16.35 -6.40
C ILE A 111 -3.07 -16.35 -7.06
N ALA A 112 -3.19 -16.91 -8.25
CA ALA A 112 -4.44 -16.97 -8.99
C ALA A 112 -5.55 -17.71 -8.22
N LYS A 113 -5.19 -18.70 -7.41
CA LYS A 113 -6.13 -19.51 -6.65
C LYS A 113 -6.56 -18.86 -5.32
N TYR A 114 -5.64 -18.24 -4.62
CA TYR A 114 -5.84 -17.86 -3.22
C TYR A 114 -5.90 -16.35 -2.97
N ILE A 115 -5.37 -15.50 -3.86
CA ILE A 115 -5.29 -14.06 -3.65
C ILE A 115 -6.31 -13.34 -4.51
N GLN A 116 -7.17 -12.55 -3.86
CA GLN A 116 -8.29 -11.86 -4.51
C GLN A 116 -7.81 -10.58 -5.21
N ASP A 117 -6.98 -9.78 -4.56
CA ASP A 117 -6.47 -8.54 -5.13
C ASP A 117 -4.95 -8.59 -5.32
N ILE A 118 -4.53 -8.42 -6.56
CA ILE A 118 -3.13 -8.51 -6.96
C ILE A 118 -2.75 -7.19 -7.63
N SER A 119 -1.79 -6.50 -7.04
CA SER A 119 -1.18 -5.32 -7.63
C SER A 119 0.27 -5.61 -8.03
N VAL A 120 0.65 -5.24 -9.25
CA VAL A 120 2.04 -5.29 -9.70
C VAL A 120 2.61 -3.89 -9.85
N SER A 121 3.82 -3.71 -9.37
CA SER A 121 4.51 -2.42 -9.40
C SER A 121 5.21 -2.23 -10.75
N ILE A 122 4.66 -1.39 -11.62
CA ILE A 122 5.23 -1.03 -12.91
C ILE A 122 4.81 0.40 -13.27
N ASP A 123 5.76 1.23 -13.74
CA ASP A 123 5.52 2.67 -13.94
C ASP A 123 5.20 3.06 -15.40
N GLY A 124 5.11 2.09 -16.30
CA GLY A 124 4.81 2.34 -17.72
C GLY A 124 5.85 1.79 -18.65
N ARG A 125 6.22 2.56 -19.71
CA ARG A 125 7.23 2.20 -20.70
C ARG A 125 8.59 1.99 -20.04
N ARG A 126 9.50 1.37 -20.78
CA ARG A 126 10.86 1.05 -20.31
C ARG A 126 11.60 2.28 -19.78
N GLU A 127 11.54 3.39 -20.51
CA GLU A 127 12.24 4.62 -20.18
C GLU A 127 11.78 5.19 -18.82
N THR A 128 10.48 5.20 -18.59
CA THR A 128 9.87 5.67 -17.33
C THR A 128 10.17 4.68 -16.20
N ASN A 129 9.89 3.39 -16.40
CA ASN A 129 10.11 2.37 -15.39
C ASN A 129 11.57 2.29 -14.95
N ASP A 130 12.50 2.20 -15.90
CA ASP A 130 13.92 1.95 -15.63
C ASP A 130 14.66 3.19 -15.10
N ARG A 131 14.05 4.37 -15.16
CA ARG A 131 14.58 5.58 -14.51
C ARG A 131 14.62 5.41 -12.99
N TYR A 132 13.60 4.81 -12.42
CA TYR A 132 13.40 4.72 -10.97
C TYR A 132 13.49 3.29 -10.42
N ARG A 133 12.96 2.30 -11.15
CA ARG A 133 12.96 0.91 -10.70
C ARG A 133 14.20 0.19 -11.21
N LYS A 134 15.17 0.11 -10.34
CA LYS A 134 16.45 -0.54 -10.62
C LYS A 134 16.66 -1.73 -9.69
N ASP A 135 17.42 -2.71 -10.15
CA ASP A 135 17.93 -3.78 -9.31
C ASP A 135 19.08 -3.29 -8.40
N TYR A 136 19.63 -4.17 -7.59
CA TYR A 136 20.75 -3.85 -6.70
C TYR A 136 22.07 -3.52 -7.45
N MET A 137 22.16 -3.86 -8.74
CA MET A 137 23.29 -3.51 -9.61
C MET A 137 23.07 -2.19 -10.37
N GLY A 138 21.92 -1.53 -10.16
CA GLY A 138 21.58 -0.28 -10.85
C GLY A 138 21.03 -0.48 -12.26
N LYS A 139 20.75 -1.72 -12.69
CA LYS A 139 20.16 -2.03 -13.99
C LYS A 139 18.64 -1.84 -13.95
N GLY A 140 18.07 -1.32 -15.05
CA GLY A 140 16.61 -1.22 -15.23
C GLY A 140 15.92 -2.58 -15.18
N THR A 141 14.69 -2.60 -14.70
CA THR A 141 13.97 -3.84 -14.36
C THR A 141 12.81 -4.15 -15.31
N HIS A 142 12.46 -3.26 -16.23
CA HIS A 142 11.30 -3.39 -17.10
C HIS A 142 11.32 -4.70 -17.93
N GLU A 143 12.42 -5.01 -18.61
CA GLU A 143 12.55 -6.26 -19.40
C GLU A 143 12.42 -7.51 -18.55
N LEU A 144 12.92 -7.45 -17.30
CA LEU A 144 12.84 -8.56 -16.34
C LEU A 144 11.38 -8.90 -15.98
N VAL A 145 10.50 -7.89 -15.87
CA VAL A 145 9.17 -8.06 -15.30
C VAL A 145 8.05 -8.19 -16.33
N VAL A 146 8.15 -7.54 -17.50
CA VAL A 146 7.04 -7.46 -18.48
C VAL A 146 6.58 -8.82 -18.97
N GLY A 147 7.49 -9.73 -19.30
CA GLY A 147 7.12 -11.09 -19.74
C GLY A 147 6.37 -11.88 -18.65
N LYS A 148 6.78 -11.72 -17.40
CA LYS A 148 6.16 -12.36 -16.22
C LYS A 148 4.79 -11.76 -15.91
N ILE A 149 4.66 -10.44 -16.04
CA ILE A 149 3.37 -9.73 -15.89
C ILE A 149 2.39 -10.21 -16.95
N LYS A 150 2.80 -10.32 -18.21
CA LYS A 150 1.95 -10.86 -19.28
C LYS A 150 1.49 -12.30 -19.01
N ALA A 151 2.36 -13.13 -18.41
CA ALA A 151 1.98 -14.49 -18.00
C ALA A 151 0.92 -14.46 -16.88
N LEU A 152 1.08 -13.58 -15.89
CA LEU A 152 0.10 -13.41 -14.81
C LEU A 152 -1.23 -12.85 -15.36
N LEU A 153 -1.21 -11.86 -16.26
CA LEU A 153 -2.40 -11.28 -16.92
C LEU A 153 -3.21 -12.33 -17.69
N LYS A 154 -2.55 -13.28 -18.38
CA LYS A 154 -3.24 -14.40 -19.04
C LYS A 154 -4.03 -15.27 -18.05
N ARG A 155 -3.53 -15.42 -16.84
CA ARG A 155 -4.16 -16.23 -15.79
C ARG A 155 -5.18 -15.44 -14.96
N ARG A 156 -4.91 -14.16 -14.71
CA ARG A 156 -5.73 -13.23 -13.92
C ARG A 156 -5.82 -11.87 -14.66
N PRO A 157 -6.81 -11.70 -15.55
CA PRO A 157 -6.92 -10.49 -16.41
C PRO A 157 -7.20 -9.18 -15.66
N TYR A 158 -7.64 -9.24 -14.41
CA TYR A 158 -8.06 -8.08 -13.61
C TYR A 158 -7.10 -7.75 -12.46
N ILE A 159 -5.80 -8.04 -12.65
CA ILE A 159 -4.78 -7.52 -11.74
C ILE A 159 -4.55 -6.03 -12.00
N SER A 160 -4.09 -5.30 -10.98
CA SER A 160 -3.84 -3.87 -11.07
C SER A 160 -2.37 -3.56 -11.37
N ALA A 161 -2.11 -2.64 -12.28
CA ALA A 161 -0.82 -1.96 -12.38
C ALA A 161 -0.79 -0.81 -11.38
N ARG A 162 0.16 -0.83 -10.45
CA ARG A 162 0.39 0.27 -9.52
C ARG A 162 1.61 1.05 -9.99
N MET A 163 1.37 2.24 -10.52
CA MET A 163 2.42 3.10 -11.06
C MET A 163 2.67 4.29 -10.13
N THR A 164 3.94 4.59 -9.89
CA THR A 164 4.35 5.76 -9.13
C THR A 164 4.61 6.92 -10.08
N VAL A 165 3.94 8.05 -9.87
CA VAL A 165 4.01 9.23 -10.72
C VAL A 165 4.88 10.28 -10.05
N ASN A 166 5.99 10.65 -10.69
CA ASN A 166 6.85 11.76 -10.27
C ASN A 166 6.55 13.02 -11.10
N SER A 167 6.98 14.16 -10.62
CA SER A 167 6.74 15.44 -11.29
C SER A 167 7.32 15.50 -12.71
N SER A 168 8.49 14.89 -12.91
CA SER A 168 9.20 14.87 -14.19
C SER A 168 8.53 14.01 -15.28
N GLU A 169 7.72 13.00 -14.89
CA GLU A 169 7.01 12.11 -15.83
C GLU A 169 5.56 12.51 -16.08
N LEU A 170 5.09 13.58 -15.44
CA LEU A 170 3.68 13.97 -15.52
C LEU A 170 3.18 14.15 -16.97
N LEU A 171 4.00 14.76 -17.83
CA LEU A 171 3.65 14.98 -19.24
C LEU A 171 3.66 13.70 -20.10
N GLU A 172 4.37 12.66 -19.64
CA GLU A 172 4.46 11.37 -20.31
C GLU A 172 3.46 10.34 -19.78
N LEU A 173 2.73 10.68 -18.72
CA LEU A 173 1.86 9.76 -17.96
C LEU A 173 0.82 9.08 -18.86
N ILE A 174 0.21 9.81 -19.80
CA ILE A 174 -0.79 9.23 -20.71
C ILE A 174 -0.17 8.17 -21.61
N LYS A 175 1.02 8.40 -22.16
CA LYS A 175 1.73 7.40 -22.99
C LYS A 175 2.09 6.15 -22.18
N ASP A 176 2.42 6.31 -20.89
CA ASP A 176 2.71 5.20 -19.99
C ASP A 176 1.45 4.41 -19.63
N ILE A 177 0.32 5.07 -19.46
CA ILE A 177 -1.00 4.44 -19.30
C ILE A 177 -1.36 3.64 -20.55
N GLU A 178 -1.28 4.24 -21.74
CA GLU A 178 -1.58 3.58 -23.02
C GLU A 178 -0.69 2.35 -23.25
N TYR A 179 0.59 2.44 -22.88
CA TYR A 179 1.48 1.30 -22.90
C TYR A 179 1.01 0.18 -21.97
N LEU A 180 0.63 0.48 -20.72
CA LEU A 180 0.14 -0.52 -19.79
C LEU A 180 -1.17 -1.17 -20.27
N LEU A 181 -2.07 -0.40 -20.86
CA LEU A 181 -3.28 -0.94 -21.52
C LEU A 181 -2.90 -1.87 -22.67
N SER A 182 -1.91 -1.50 -23.48
CA SER A 182 -1.46 -2.30 -24.64
C SER A 182 -0.87 -3.65 -24.26
N ILE A 183 -0.28 -3.78 -23.06
CA ILE A 183 0.23 -5.06 -22.55
C ILE A 183 -0.83 -5.91 -21.84
N GLY A 184 -2.05 -5.38 -21.70
CA GLY A 184 -3.24 -6.12 -21.27
C GLY A 184 -3.80 -5.79 -19.89
N PHE A 185 -3.31 -4.75 -19.20
CA PHE A 185 -3.93 -4.29 -17.96
C PHE A 185 -5.33 -3.72 -18.22
N LYS A 186 -6.24 -4.04 -17.32
CA LYS A 186 -7.60 -3.49 -17.24
C LYS A 186 -7.85 -2.69 -15.97
N SER A 187 -6.83 -2.56 -15.14
CA SER A 187 -6.85 -1.75 -13.93
C SER A 187 -5.49 -1.11 -13.75
N ILE A 188 -5.44 0.22 -13.77
CA ILE A 188 -4.23 1.01 -13.58
C ILE A 188 -4.48 2.01 -12.46
N ILE A 189 -3.57 2.07 -11.50
CA ILE A 189 -3.65 2.90 -10.31
C ILE A 189 -2.44 3.83 -10.27
N PRO A 190 -2.55 5.05 -10.84
CA PRO A 190 -1.51 6.07 -10.72
C PRO A 190 -1.48 6.60 -9.28
N VAL A 191 -0.29 6.67 -8.68
CA VAL A 191 -0.08 7.17 -7.32
C VAL A 191 0.99 8.24 -7.33
N ILE A 192 0.62 9.45 -6.93
CA ILE A 192 1.57 10.57 -6.83
C ILE A 192 2.66 10.25 -5.82
N ASN A 193 3.92 10.38 -6.23
CA ASN A 193 5.05 10.31 -5.32
C ASN A 193 5.12 11.59 -4.48
N ILE A 194 4.59 11.52 -3.27
CA ILE A 194 4.62 12.67 -2.34
C ILE A 194 6.02 12.99 -1.82
N TRP A 195 6.99 12.07 -1.97
CA TRP A 195 8.38 12.25 -1.56
C TRP A 195 9.23 12.97 -2.61
N ASP A 196 8.72 13.16 -3.83
CA ASP A 196 9.37 13.93 -4.88
C ASP A 196 9.30 15.44 -4.53
N LYS A 197 10.46 16.03 -4.30
CA LYS A 197 10.59 17.45 -3.91
C LYS A 197 10.47 18.43 -5.09
N ASN A 198 10.35 17.93 -6.32
CA ASN A 198 10.29 18.75 -7.53
C ASN A 198 8.86 19.16 -7.93
N TRP A 199 7.85 18.75 -7.18
CA TRP A 199 6.50 19.23 -7.38
C TRP A 199 6.43 20.74 -7.13
N ASN A 200 5.94 21.48 -8.11
CA ASN A 200 5.72 22.94 -8.06
C ASN A 200 4.28 23.28 -8.48
N GLU A 201 3.92 24.55 -8.40
CA GLU A 201 2.56 24.99 -8.70
C GLU A 201 2.10 24.61 -10.12
N GLN A 202 2.98 24.71 -11.11
CA GLN A 202 2.67 24.36 -12.50
C GLN A 202 2.42 22.86 -12.68
N THR A 203 3.28 22.02 -12.12
CA THR A 203 3.10 20.56 -12.19
C THR A 203 1.87 20.10 -11.41
N VAL A 204 1.60 20.71 -10.25
CA VAL A 204 0.38 20.42 -9.46
C VAL A 204 -0.89 20.80 -10.24
N LYS A 205 -0.93 21.95 -10.92
CA LYS A 205 -2.03 22.31 -11.83
C LYS A 205 -2.14 21.33 -13.01
N GLY A 206 -1.01 20.86 -13.53
CA GLY A 206 -0.97 19.85 -14.58
C GLY A 206 -1.62 18.53 -14.18
N ILE A 207 -1.55 18.15 -12.89
CA ILE A 207 -2.25 16.95 -12.38
C ILE A 207 -3.76 17.05 -12.61
N ALA A 208 -4.37 18.23 -12.38
CA ALA A 208 -5.81 18.41 -12.58
C ALA A 208 -6.20 18.21 -14.05
N VAL A 209 -5.42 18.78 -14.98
CA VAL A 209 -5.66 18.64 -16.42
C VAL A 209 -5.58 17.16 -16.84
N ILE A 210 -4.52 16.48 -16.43
CA ILE A 210 -4.32 15.05 -16.76
C ILE A 210 -5.38 14.18 -16.08
N ASN A 211 -5.76 14.49 -14.85
CA ASN A 211 -6.82 13.75 -14.15
C ASN A 211 -8.17 13.85 -14.89
N ASN A 212 -8.52 15.03 -15.37
CA ASN A 212 -9.73 15.23 -16.17
C ASN A 212 -9.67 14.44 -17.49
N TYR A 213 -8.53 14.47 -18.16
CA TYR A 213 -8.34 13.69 -19.39
C TYR A 213 -8.47 12.17 -19.11
N ILE A 214 -7.90 11.67 -18.02
CA ILE A 214 -8.07 10.26 -17.59
C ILE A 214 -9.55 9.95 -17.34
N ARG A 215 -10.27 10.79 -16.61
CA ARG A 215 -11.70 10.58 -16.31
C ARG A 215 -12.57 10.55 -17.58
N GLU A 216 -12.25 11.36 -18.56
CA GLU A 216 -13.00 11.42 -19.83
C GLU A 216 -12.70 10.24 -20.76
N ASN A 217 -11.45 9.76 -20.79
CA ASN A 217 -11.01 8.82 -21.82
C ASN A 217 -10.73 7.39 -21.29
N TYR A 218 -10.45 7.22 -19.99
CA TYR A 218 -9.96 5.95 -19.42
C TYR A 218 -10.62 5.58 -18.08
N SER A 219 -11.79 6.13 -17.78
CA SER A 219 -12.42 5.96 -16.45
C SER A 219 -12.79 4.53 -16.09
N SER A 220 -12.88 3.62 -17.02
CA SER A 220 -13.12 2.19 -16.79
C SER A 220 -11.87 1.41 -16.42
N GLU A 221 -10.69 1.84 -16.86
CA GLU A 221 -9.43 1.13 -16.69
C GLU A 221 -8.47 1.84 -15.73
N VAL A 222 -8.59 3.16 -15.58
CA VAL A 222 -7.63 3.98 -14.85
C VAL A 222 -8.30 4.69 -13.67
N SER A 223 -7.78 4.44 -12.48
CA SER A 223 -8.23 5.16 -11.29
C SER A 223 -7.88 6.64 -11.37
N SER A 224 -8.83 7.49 -10.96
CA SER A 224 -8.60 8.92 -10.84
C SER A 224 -7.41 9.21 -9.89
N ILE A 225 -6.51 10.08 -10.30
CA ILE A 225 -5.38 10.55 -9.48
C ILE A 225 -5.90 11.44 -8.34
N LEU A 226 -6.82 12.32 -8.68
CA LEU A 226 -7.53 13.19 -7.74
C LEU A 226 -8.87 12.55 -7.39
N ASN A 227 -8.94 11.97 -6.21
CA ASN A 227 -10.16 11.32 -5.73
C ASN A 227 -10.56 11.90 -4.37
N PRO A 228 -11.47 12.90 -4.37
CA PRO A 228 -11.91 13.54 -3.13
C PRO A 228 -12.70 12.55 -2.28
N SER A 229 -12.44 12.53 -0.98
CA SER A 229 -13.32 11.83 -0.05
C SER A 229 -14.53 12.72 0.26
N LYS A 230 -15.74 12.19 0.02
CA LYS A 230 -17.01 12.87 0.37
C LYS A 230 -17.49 12.52 1.78
N SER A 231 -16.74 11.72 2.53
CA SER A 231 -17.09 11.27 3.87
C SER A 231 -16.00 11.64 4.88
N ILE A 232 -16.39 11.75 6.15
CA ILE A 232 -15.45 11.95 7.25
C ILE A 232 -14.44 10.79 7.26
N LEU A 233 -13.17 11.13 7.17
CA LEU A 233 -12.08 10.15 7.16
C LEU A 233 -11.57 9.92 8.57
N LYS A 234 -11.64 8.67 9.04
CA LYS A 234 -11.03 8.26 10.31
C LYS A 234 -9.83 7.34 10.07
N CYS A 235 -8.78 7.55 10.86
CA CYS A 235 -7.67 6.61 10.88
C CYS A 235 -8.05 5.39 11.74
N LEU A 236 -8.02 4.20 11.15
CA LEU A 236 -8.32 2.93 11.83
C LEU A 236 -7.07 2.26 12.40
N GLY A 237 -5.90 2.87 12.22
CA GLY A 237 -4.63 2.33 12.72
C GLY A 237 -4.61 2.12 14.23
N GLY A 238 -4.19 0.94 14.67
CA GLY A 238 -4.18 0.55 16.07
C GLY A 238 -5.55 0.16 16.67
N GLU A 239 -6.61 0.17 15.87
CA GLU A 239 -7.96 -0.29 16.24
C GLU A 239 -8.41 -1.45 15.35
N ASN A 240 -8.73 -1.15 14.10
CA ASN A 240 -9.21 -2.13 13.12
C ASN A 240 -8.18 -2.40 12.02
N SER A 241 -7.01 -1.75 12.07
CA SER A 241 -5.93 -1.93 11.11
C SER A 241 -4.59 -1.99 11.82
N PHE A 242 -3.78 -3.00 11.46
CA PHE A 242 -2.45 -3.24 12.02
C PHE A 242 -1.45 -3.60 10.92
N SER A 243 -0.20 -3.19 11.09
CA SER A 243 0.92 -3.68 10.29
C SER A 243 1.85 -4.51 11.16
N ILE A 244 2.30 -5.65 10.67
CA ILE A 244 3.18 -6.57 11.42
C ILE A 244 4.45 -6.73 10.60
N ASP A 245 5.60 -6.42 11.20
CA ASP A 245 6.90 -6.57 10.55
C ASP A 245 7.40 -8.04 10.54
N SER A 246 8.53 -8.27 9.89
CA SER A 246 9.12 -9.61 9.78
C SER A 246 9.66 -10.19 11.09
N LEU A 247 9.72 -9.39 12.16
CA LEU A 247 10.11 -9.81 13.52
C LEU A 247 8.90 -9.97 14.44
N GLY A 248 7.69 -9.73 13.93
CA GLY A 248 6.45 -9.82 14.68
C GLY A 248 6.08 -8.57 15.47
N ASN A 249 6.79 -7.45 15.29
CA ASN A 249 6.39 -6.19 15.91
C ASN A 249 5.14 -5.63 15.24
N ILE A 250 4.24 -5.05 16.03
CA ILE A 250 2.94 -4.57 15.61
C ILE A 250 2.93 -3.04 15.58
N TYR A 251 2.42 -2.48 14.49
CA TYR A 251 2.34 -1.04 14.24
C TYR A 251 0.93 -0.64 13.79
N PRO A 252 0.53 0.64 13.96
CA PRO A 252 -0.80 1.10 13.56
C PRO A 252 -1.00 1.15 12.04
N CYS A 253 0.05 1.33 11.24
CA CYS A 253 -0.05 1.35 9.77
C CYS A 253 1.30 1.09 9.11
N THR A 254 1.29 0.92 7.79
CA THR A 254 2.47 0.66 6.95
C THR A 254 3.54 1.75 7.08
N PHE A 255 3.13 3.01 7.18
CA PHE A 255 4.07 4.14 7.26
C PHE A 255 4.78 4.27 8.62
N SER A 256 4.31 3.54 9.63
CA SER A 256 4.92 3.51 10.96
C SER A 256 5.80 2.29 11.21
N VAL A 257 5.87 1.35 10.26
CA VAL A 257 6.74 0.17 10.39
C VAL A 257 8.20 0.59 10.49
N GLY A 258 8.90 0.06 11.50
CA GLY A 258 10.28 0.41 11.81
C GLY A 258 10.46 1.60 12.77
N ASP A 259 9.38 2.37 13.04
CA ASP A 259 9.42 3.44 14.04
C ASP A 259 9.13 2.87 15.43
N SER A 260 10.17 2.77 16.26
CA SER A 260 10.06 2.22 17.63
C SER A 260 9.10 3.02 18.53
N GLU A 261 8.92 4.33 18.28
CA GLU A 261 7.97 5.16 19.02
C GLU A 261 6.51 4.83 18.70
N LEU A 262 6.25 4.14 17.59
CA LEU A 262 4.93 3.76 17.14
C LEU A 262 4.70 2.23 17.20
N CYS A 263 5.68 1.47 17.72
CA CYS A 263 5.49 0.05 17.95
C CYS A 263 4.47 -0.17 19.07
N CYS A 264 3.31 -0.71 18.74
CA CYS A 264 2.20 -0.89 19.68
C CYS A 264 2.08 -2.30 20.25
N GLY A 265 3.08 -3.15 20.02
CA GLY A 265 3.13 -4.50 20.58
C GLY A 265 3.99 -5.43 19.76
N ASN A 266 3.91 -6.71 20.09
CA ASN A 266 4.58 -7.78 19.36
C ASN A 266 3.69 -9.04 19.40
N VAL A 267 3.72 -9.86 18.36
CA VAL A 267 2.86 -11.07 18.24
C VAL A 267 3.12 -12.12 19.36
N PHE A 268 4.27 -12.06 20.04
CA PHE A 268 4.60 -12.93 21.17
C PHE A 268 4.01 -12.42 22.49
N SER A 269 3.92 -11.10 22.69
CA SER A 269 3.48 -10.47 23.94
C SER A 269 2.11 -9.80 23.85
N GLY A 270 1.55 -9.68 22.63
CA GLY A 270 0.29 -9.00 22.37
C GLY A 270 0.43 -7.48 22.27
N LEU A 271 -0.72 -6.79 22.28
CA LEU A 271 -0.80 -5.33 22.19
C LEU A 271 -0.48 -4.65 23.52
N ASN A 272 0.29 -3.58 23.46
CA ASN A 272 0.55 -2.69 24.59
C ASN A 272 -0.56 -1.63 24.70
N LYS A 273 -1.41 -1.74 25.70
CA LYS A 273 -2.56 -0.84 25.90
C LYS A 273 -2.14 0.63 26.02
N ASN A 274 -1.02 0.93 26.68
CA ASN A 274 -0.55 2.32 26.84
C ASN A 274 -0.14 2.90 25.47
N MET A 275 0.51 2.10 24.63
CA MET A 275 0.87 2.53 23.27
C MET A 275 -0.35 2.70 22.38
N ILE A 276 -1.34 1.81 22.47
CA ILE A 276 -2.62 1.98 21.76
C ILE A 276 -3.31 3.29 22.19
N ASN A 277 -3.35 3.59 23.48
CA ASN A 277 -3.89 4.86 23.98
C ASN A 277 -3.11 6.07 23.43
N ARG A 278 -1.77 6.02 23.43
CA ARG A 278 -0.92 7.06 22.83
C ARG A 278 -1.22 7.26 21.34
N ILE A 279 -1.34 6.17 20.58
CA ILE A 279 -1.70 6.20 19.15
C ILE A 279 -3.07 6.85 18.97
N ASN A 280 -4.04 6.54 19.81
CA ASN A 280 -5.37 7.14 19.74
C ASN A 280 -5.34 8.65 20.07
N ILE A 281 -4.52 9.09 21.00
CA ILE A 281 -4.31 10.52 21.25
C ILE A 281 -3.72 11.20 20.02
N ILE A 282 -2.65 10.65 19.43
CA ILE A 282 -2.01 11.19 18.22
C ILE A 282 -3.02 11.31 17.07
N LYS A 283 -3.80 10.26 16.80
CA LYS A 283 -4.81 10.26 15.71
C LYS A 283 -5.84 11.38 15.85
N ASN A 284 -6.23 11.68 17.09
CA ASN A 284 -7.28 12.65 17.41
C ASN A 284 -6.74 14.07 17.69
N THR A 285 -5.42 14.29 17.66
CA THR A 285 -4.84 15.64 17.82
C THR A 285 -5.28 16.53 16.66
N SER A 286 -5.79 17.72 16.97
CA SER A 286 -6.14 18.74 15.96
C SER A 286 -4.88 19.28 15.25
N ILE A 287 -5.06 19.75 14.04
CA ILE A 287 -4.04 20.53 13.33
C ILE A 287 -4.52 21.98 13.29
N ASP A 288 -3.90 22.83 14.08
CA ASP A 288 -4.38 24.20 14.29
C ASP A 288 -4.31 25.06 13.02
N GLU A 289 -3.29 24.86 12.20
CA GLU A 289 -3.15 25.52 10.89
C GLU A 289 -4.28 25.20 9.91
N CYS A 290 -4.99 24.08 10.13
CA CYS A 290 -6.10 23.65 9.28
C CYS A 290 -7.48 24.03 9.83
N ARG A 291 -7.55 24.74 10.97
CA ARG A 291 -8.83 25.19 11.55
C ARG A 291 -9.54 26.13 10.59
N GLY A 292 -10.83 25.87 10.34
CA GLY A 292 -11.62 26.66 9.39
C GLY A 292 -11.47 26.28 7.91
N CYS A 293 -10.64 25.28 7.59
CA CYS A 293 -10.55 24.74 6.24
C CYS A 293 -11.86 24.02 5.87
N ALA A 294 -12.44 24.35 4.71
CA ALA A 294 -13.73 23.80 4.24
C ALA A 294 -13.72 22.27 4.06
N ILE A 295 -12.56 21.66 3.85
CA ILE A 295 -12.40 20.23 3.63
C ILE A 295 -11.79 19.48 4.84
N TYR A 296 -11.75 20.14 6.02
CA TYR A 296 -11.06 19.62 7.21
C TYR A 296 -11.40 18.17 7.52
N ASP A 297 -12.68 17.83 7.62
CA ASP A 297 -13.16 16.51 8.03
C ASP A 297 -12.93 15.40 6.98
N CYS A 298 -12.78 15.79 5.72
CA CYS A 298 -12.58 14.89 4.58
C CYS A 298 -11.12 14.82 4.11
N CYS A 299 -10.23 15.65 4.67
CA CYS A 299 -8.86 15.77 4.21
C CYS A 299 -7.98 14.60 4.63
N LYS A 300 -7.31 13.98 3.66
CA LYS A 300 -6.38 12.86 3.93
C LYS A 300 -5.18 13.29 4.76
N THR A 301 -4.70 14.51 4.62
CA THR A 301 -3.58 15.08 5.40
C THR A 301 -3.95 15.17 6.88
N ILE A 302 -5.16 15.60 7.20
CA ILE A 302 -5.67 15.65 8.57
C ILE A 302 -5.73 14.25 9.18
N ARG A 303 -6.18 13.25 8.41
CA ARG A 303 -6.28 11.85 8.85
C ARG A 303 -4.91 11.18 9.01
N CYS A 304 -3.96 11.45 8.10
CA CYS A 304 -2.73 10.68 8.00
C CYS A 304 -1.57 11.24 8.85
N LYS A 305 -1.76 11.34 10.17
CA LYS A 305 -0.75 11.85 11.12
C LYS A 305 0.61 11.14 11.02
N PHE A 306 0.62 9.83 10.82
CA PHE A 306 1.88 9.06 10.71
C PHE A 306 2.64 9.36 9.42
N VAL A 307 1.93 9.69 8.33
CA VAL A 307 2.56 10.18 7.09
C VAL A 307 3.16 11.56 7.31
N ASN A 308 2.44 12.47 7.98
CA ASN A 308 2.96 13.79 8.35
C ASN A 308 4.25 13.65 9.17
N LYS A 309 4.25 12.82 10.23
CA LYS A 309 5.45 12.54 11.05
C LYS A 309 6.60 12.01 10.21
N LYS A 310 6.35 11.05 9.33
CA LYS A 310 7.39 10.45 8.47
C LYS A 310 7.96 11.45 7.48
N PHE A 311 7.16 12.42 7.01
CA PHE A 311 7.57 13.42 6.03
C PHE A 311 8.23 14.65 6.68
N ASN A 312 7.58 15.22 7.71
CA ASN A 312 7.97 16.48 8.33
C ASN A 312 8.62 16.35 9.72
N GLY A 313 8.65 15.13 10.29
CA GLY A 313 9.06 14.93 11.68
C GLY A 313 8.00 15.29 12.73
N ASP A 314 6.83 15.79 12.32
CA ASP A 314 5.74 16.23 13.18
C ASP A 314 4.39 15.66 12.74
N TYR A 315 3.59 15.18 13.68
CA TYR A 315 2.26 14.63 13.42
C TYR A 315 1.25 15.70 12.96
N THR A 316 1.45 16.95 13.37
CA THR A 316 0.54 18.08 13.16
C THR A 316 0.97 19.00 12.02
N ALA A 317 2.12 18.77 11.42
CA ALA A 317 2.58 19.53 10.26
C ALA A 317 2.01 18.93 8.96
N PRO A 318 1.05 19.55 8.28
CA PRO A 318 0.49 19.04 7.04
C PRO A 318 1.53 19.05 5.91
N ILE A 319 1.42 18.09 4.99
CA ILE A 319 2.29 18.05 3.81
C ILE A 319 1.72 18.98 2.75
N PRO A 320 2.45 20.04 2.33
CA PRO A 320 1.92 21.07 1.41
C PRO A 320 1.42 20.48 0.09
N LEU A 321 2.14 19.53 -0.48
CA LEU A 321 1.70 18.86 -1.72
C LEU A 321 0.35 18.16 -1.53
N LEU A 322 0.17 17.40 -0.44
CA LEU A 322 -1.10 16.72 -0.17
C LEU A 322 -2.22 17.74 0.05
N CYS A 323 -1.96 18.85 0.74
CA CYS A 323 -2.93 19.93 0.90
C CYS A 323 -3.38 20.49 -0.45
N ASN A 324 -2.45 20.76 -1.36
CA ASN A 324 -2.77 21.24 -2.71
C ASN A 324 -3.57 20.20 -3.51
N LEU A 325 -3.21 18.91 -3.44
CA LEU A 325 -3.92 17.82 -4.13
C LEU A 325 -5.35 17.62 -3.59
N GLU A 326 -5.55 17.70 -2.27
CA GLU A 326 -6.89 17.59 -1.68
C GLU A 326 -7.76 18.79 -2.12
N ASN A 327 -7.23 20.02 -2.10
CA ASN A 327 -7.95 21.19 -2.58
C ASN A 327 -8.30 21.09 -4.07
N LEU A 328 -7.38 20.62 -4.91
CA LEU A 328 -7.67 20.37 -6.32
C LEU A 328 -8.76 19.29 -6.51
N ALA A 329 -8.70 18.22 -5.72
CA ALA A 329 -9.68 17.14 -5.80
C ALA A 329 -11.11 17.58 -5.43
N PHE A 330 -11.24 18.53 -4.49
CA PHE A 330 -12.56 19.05 -4.06
C PHE A 330 -13.11 20.13 -4.99
N ASN A 331 -12.25 20.86 -5.72
CA ASN A 331 -12.65 21.96 -6.59
C ASN A 331 -12.83 21.52 -8.07
N ASN A 332 -12.52 20.28 -8.43
CA ASN A 332 -12.71 19.65 -9.73
C ASN A 332 -13.70 18.47 -9.64
#